data_b925870583898e0f1e66f24c740dc68b
#
_entry.id   b925870583898e0f1e66f24c740dc68b
#
_cell.length_a   1.000
_cell.length_b   1.000
_cell.length_c   1.000
_cell.angle_alpha   90.00
_cell.angle_beta   90.00
_cell.angle_gamma   90.00
#
_symmetry.space_group_name_H-M   'P 1'
#
loop_
_entity.id
_entity.type
_entity.pdbx_description
1 polymer ?
#
loop_
_entity_poly.entity_id
_entity_poly.type
_entity_poly.pdbx_seq_one_letter_code
_entity_poly.pdbx_strand_id
1 'polypeptide(L)'
;MDNFRCTCLNEQIDNRPQFMIGSRGQGKTPLLIKQASETDGVIVCQSRHMADYIFHMARELGYFIKQPITYDELFLYSKGRRNAKYYFDEYGIQLESTIRRAINNFERDHVKTAIIDKESISRVNDILDGLKVCDMDGKKLRLKIEICEED
;
A
#
# COMPACT_ATOMS: atom_id res chain seq x y z
N MET A 1 23.56 6.10 12.78
CA MET A 1 22.12 6.16 12.57
C MET A 1 21.85 6.49 11.09
N ASP A 2 21.53 5.75 10.38
CA ASP A 2 21.44 4.47 9.88
C ASP A 2 20.74 4.49 8.55
N ASN A 3 21.53 4.28 7.64
CA ASN A 3 21.34 4.09 6.21
C ASN A 3 20.24 3.03 5.92
N PHE A 4 18.98 3.38 6.15
CA PHE A 4 17.89 2.75 5.40
C PHE A 4 17.86 3.34 3.99
N ARG A 5 18.94 3.15 3.26
CA ARG A 5 18.90 3.26 1.82
C ARG A 5 18.23 1.98 1.32
N CYS A 6 16.95 2.06 1.05
CA CYS A 6 16.38 1.13 0.10
C CYS A 6 17.24 1.26 -1.17
N THR A 7 18.06 0.26 -1.44
CA THR A 7 18.93 0.21 -2.62
C THR A 7 18.12 0.16 -3.93
N CYS A 8 16.79 0.16 -3.85
CA CYS A 8 15.88 0.32 -4.97
C CYS A 8 15.81 1.76 -5.52
N LEU A 9 16.50 2.73 -4.91
CA LEU A 9 16.39 4.14 -5.27
C LEU A 9 17.46 4.61 -6.26
N ASN A 10 18.34 3.76 -6.72
CA ASN A 10 19.33 4.14 -7.73
C ASN A 10 19.00 3.49 -9.07
N GLU A 11 18.82 4.36 -10.03
CA GLU A 11 18.82 4.17 -11.47
C GLU A 11 17.44 4.07 -12.12
N GLN A 12 17.10 5.17 -12.78
CA GLN A 12 15.91 5.47 -13.56
C GLN A 12 14.69 5.82 -12.70
N ILE A 13 14.04 6.91 -13.05
CA ILE A 13 12.77 7.34 -12.46
C ILE A 13 11.75 6.24 -12.74
N ASP A 14 11.68 5.29 -11.81
CA ASP A 14 10.69 4.22 -11.85
C ASP A 14 9.38 4.77 -11.29
N ASN A 15 8.46 5.13 -12.18
CA ASN A 15 7.16 5.69 -11.84
C ASN A 15 6.14 4.64 -11.36
N ARG A 16 6.55 3.37 -11.24
CA ARG A 16 5.66 2.31 -10.77
C ARG A 16 5.37 2.49 -9.28
N PRO A 17 4.13 2.20 -8.85
CA PRO A 17 3.83 2.10 -7.43
C PRO A 17 4.76 1.10 -6.74
N GLN A 18 5.29 1.49 -5.58
CA GLN A 18 6.13 0.61 -4.77
C GLN A 18 5.32 0.06 -3.60
N PHE A 19 5.35 -1.26 -3.41
CA PHE A 19 4.81 -1.95 -2.26
C PHE A 19 5.94 -2.46 -1.39
N MET A 20 5.94 -2.08 -0.12
CA MET A 20 6.89 -2.60 0.87
C MET A 20 6.16 -3.55 1.82
N ILE A 21 6.70 -4.74 1.95
CA ILE A 21 6.17 -5.79 2.81
C ILE A 21 7.08 -5.96 4.01
N GLY A 22 6.51 -5.88 5.18
CA GLY A 22 7.26 -6.07 6.41
C GLY A 22 6.36 -6.47 7.57
N SER A 23 6.98 -7.00 8.61
CA SER A 23 6.32 -7.37 9.85
C SER A 23 6.06 -6.15 10.73
N ARG A 24 5.23 -6.33 11.75
CA ARG A 24 5.00 -5.31 12.77
C ARG A 24 6.31 -4.94 13.46
N GLY A 25 6.51 -3.65 13.73
CA GLY A 25 7.71 -3.16 14.44
C GLY A 25 8.98 -3.03 13.59
N GLN A 26 8.91 -3.20 12.27
CA GLN A 26 10.06 -3.03 11.36
C GLN A 26 10.28 -1.59 10.89
N GLY A 27 9.58 -0.61 11.45
CA GLY A 27 9.78 0.80 11.11
C GLY A 27 9.14 1.25 9.78
N LYS A 28 8.06 0.59 9.36
CA LYS A 28 7.34 0.95 8.11
C LYS A 28 6.76 2.37 8.16
N THR A 29 6.07 2.71 9.23
CA THR A 29 5.45 4.04 9.38
C THR A 29 6.50 5.16 9.48
N PRO A 30 7.57 5.06 10.28
CA PRO A 30 8.65 6.04 10.26
C PRO A 30 9.31 6.24 8.88
N LEU A 31 9.51 5.17 8.13
CA LEU A 31 10.04 5.24 6.77
C LEU A 31 9.08 5.99 5.84
N LEU A 32 7.80 5.71 5.94
CA LEU A 32 6.77 6.37 5.16
C LEU A 32 6.70 7.88 5.46
N ILE A 33 6.82 8.25 6.74
CA ILE A 33 6.89 9.64 7.20
C ILE A 33 8.10 10.35 6.56
N LYS A 34 9.27 9.72 6.60
CA LYS A 34 10.48 10.26 5.99
C LYS A 34 10.29 10.51 4.49
N GLN A 35 9.79 9.52 3.76
CA GLN A 35 9.54 9.64 2.32
C GLN A 35 8.52 10.74 1.99
N ALA A 36 7.43 10.82 2.75
CA ALA A 36 6.42 11.86 2.57
C ALA A 36 7.00 13.26 2.83
N SER A 37 7.84 13.41 3.85
CA SER A 37 8.54 14.68 4.15
C SER A 37 9.49 15.11 3.03
N GLU A 38 10.24 14.17 2.46
CA GLU A 38 11.22 14.45 1.40
C GLU A 38 10.58 14.81 0.06
N THR A 39 9.35 14.36 -0.19
CA THR A 39 8.66 14.52 -1.47
C THR A 39 7.45 15.45 -1.43
N ASP A 40 7.19 16.07 -0.30
CA ASP A 40 5.96 16.85 -0.04
C ASP A 40 4.68 16.02 -0.31
N GLY A 41 4.74 14.74 0.01
CA GLY A 41 3.64 13.80 -0.19
C GLY A 41 2.62 13.82 0.94
N VAL A 42 1.51 13.12 0.73
CA VAL A 42 0.42 12.97 1.69
C VAL A 42 0.30 11.52 2.12
N ILE A 43 0.28 11.30 3.42
CA ILE A 43 0.05 9.96 3.98
C ILE A 43 -1.45 9.69 4.07
N VAL A 44 -1.85 8.53 3.60
CA VAL A 44 -3.24 8.03 3.66
C VAL A 44 -3.29 6.87 4.63
N CYS A 45 -4.20 6.91 5.58
CA CYS A 45 -4.32 5.92 6.64
C CYS A 45 -5.78 5.56 6.93
N GLN A 46 -6.00 4.61 7.83
CA GLN A 46 -7.29 3.97 8.10
C GLN A 46 -8.31 4.89 8.79
N SER A 47 -7.85 5.73 9.71
CA SER A 47 -8.74 6.51 10.56
C SER A 47 -8.15 7.86 10.92
N ARG A 48 -9.01 8.76 11.36
CA ARG A 48 -8.58 10.08 11.85
C ARG A 48 -7.64 9.95 13.06
N HIS A 49 -7.91 9.01 13.95
CA HIS A 49 -7.04 8.76 15.10
C HIS A 49 -5.62 8.35 14.65
N MET A 50 -5.52 7.48 13.64
CA MET A 50 -4.24 7.10 13.08
C MET A 50 -3.55 8.27 12.37
N ALA A 51 -4.31 9.10 11.67
CA ALA A 51 -3.79 10.32 11.02
C ALA A 51 -3.14 11.26 12.04
N ASP A 52 -3.80 11.50 13.15
CA ASP A 52 -3.28 12.35 14.23
C ASP A 52 -2.04 11.72 14.88
N TYR A 53 -2.06 10.42 15.11
CA TYR A 53 -0.92 9.68 15.64
C TYR A 53 0.31 9.79 14.74
N ILE A 54 0.14 9.58 13.43
CA ILE A 54 1.23 9.70 12.45
C ILE A 54 1.77 11.14 12.41
N PHE A 55 0.88 12.12 12.47
CA PHE A 55 1.28 13.53 12.46
C PHE A 55 2.12 13.90 13.70
N HIS A 56 1.73 13.42 14.88
CA HIS A 56 2.51 13.62 16.10
C HIS A 56 3.85 12.88 16.03
N MET A 57 3.85 11.62 15.57
CA MET A 57 5.09 10.85 15.38
C MET A 57 6.07 11.57 14.44
N ALA A 58 5.59 12.16 13.36
CA ALA A 58 6.43 12.91 12.45
C ALA A 58 7.13 14.07 13.15
N ARG A 59 6.41 14.83 13.98
CA ARG A 59 6.98 15.92 14.77
C ARG A 59 8.03 15.44 15.77
N GLU A 60 7.78 14.35 16.47
CA GLU A 60 8.72 13.75 17.41
C GLU A 60 10.01 13.28 16.70
N LEU A 61 9.88 12.79 15.48
CA LEU A 61 11.02 12.37 14.65
C LEU A 61 11.72 13.56 13.95
N GLY A 62 11.18 14.77 14.05
CA GLY A 62 11.74 15.97 13.43
C GLY A 62 11.39 16.13 11.95
N TYR A 63 10.34 15.48 11.46
CA TYR A 63 9.89 15.61 10.08
C TYR A 63 8.67 16.53 9.96
N PHE A 64 8.66 17.31 8.88
CA PHE A 64 7.52 18.13 8.50
C PHE A 64 6.76 17.45 7.38
N ILE A 65 5.50 17.07 7.66
CA ILE A 65 4.60 16.46 6.72
C ILE A 65 3.27 17.21 6.67
N LYS A 66 2.55 17.05 5.59
CA LYS A 66 1.14 17.47 5.52
C LYS A 66 0.31 16.64 6.49
N GLN A 67 -0.81 17.20 6.96
CA GLN A 67 -1.75 16.44 7.78
C GLN A 67 -2.17 15.17 7.01
N PRO A 68 -1.95 13.99 7.57
CA PRO A 68 -2.42 12.76 6.95
C PRO A 68 -3.93 12.73 6.78
N ILE A 69 -4.39 12.06 5.76
CA ILE A 69 -5.81 11.89 5.44
C ILE A 69 -6.23 10.42 5.57
N THR A 70 -7.53 10.21 5.65
CA THR A 70 -8.09 8.85 5.64
C THR A 70 -8.38 8.38 4.21
N TYR A 71 -8.58 7.06 4.04
CA TYR A 71 -9.01 6.50 2.75
C TYR A 71 -10.32 7.10 2.27
N ASP A 72 -11.25 7.39 3.19
CA ASP A 72 -12.54 8.00 2.85
C ASP A 72 -12.40 9.44 2.33
N GLU A 73 -11.41 10.16 2.84
CA GLU A 73 -11.12 11.54 2.42
C GLU A 73 -10.34 11.62 1.10
N LEU A 74 -9.68 10.54 0.69
CA LEU A 74 -8.77 10.53 -0.44
C LEU A 74 -9.45 10.97 -1.75
N PHE A 75 -10.67 10.53 -1.99
CA PHE A 75 -11.39 10.86 -3.22
C PHE A 75 -11.60 12.37 -3.37
N LEU A 76 -12.03 13.03 -2.30
CA LEU A 76 -12.23 14.49 -2.31
C LEU A 76 -10.91 15.24 -2.33
N TYR A 77 -9.94 14.78 -1.57
CA TYR A 77 -8.61 15.38 -1.50
C TYR A 77 -7.87 15.34 -2.84
N SER A 78 -7.99 14.26 -3.61
CA SER A 78 -7.31 14.08 -4.89
C SER A 78 -7.86 14.94 -6.02
N LYS A 79 -9.07 15.49 -5.88
CA LYS A 79 -9.68 16.36 -6.90
C LYS A 79 -8.79 17.58 -7.16
N GLY A 80 -8.42 17.78 -8.43
CA GLY A 80 -7.60 18.89 -8.86
C GLY A 80 -6.11 18.82 -8.52
N ARG A 81 -5.66 17.77 -7.83
CA ARG A 81 -4.25 17.56 -7.44
C ARG A 81 -3.59 16.50 -8.28
N ARG A 82 -3.31 16.83 -9.55
CA ARG A 82 -2.75 15.84 -10.52
C ARG A 82 -1.34 15.35 -10.20
N ASN A 83 -0.53 16.17 -9.51
CA ASN A 83 0.87 15.86 -9.20
C ASN A 83 1.07 15.48 -7.73
N ALA A 84 0.00 15.24 -6.97
CA ALA A 84 0.12 14.82 -5.58
C ALA A 84 0.71 13.40 -5.50
N LYS A 85 1.61 13.21 -4.53
CA LYS A 85 2.19 11.91 -4.20
C LYS A 85 1.52 11.38 -2.95
N TYR A 86 1.07 10.14 -3.00
CA TYR A 86 0.36 9.49 -1.90
C TYR A 86 1.17 8.34 -1.35
N TYR A 87 1.20 8.24 -0.04
CA TYR A 87 1.86 7.19 0.72
C TYR A 87 0.82 6.48 1.58
N PHE A 88 0.54 5.23 1.29
CA PHE A 88 -0.50 4.46 1.96
C PHE A 88 0.07 3.66 3.12
N ASP A 89 -0.35 3.99 4.33
CA ASP A 89 -0.03 3.21 5.53
C ASP A 89 -1.06 2.09 5.71
N GLU A 90 -0.59 0.91 6.14
CA GLU A 90 -1.44 -0.27 6.37
C GLU A 90 -2.33 -0.66 5.16
N TYR A 91 -1.81 -0.55 3.95
CA TYR A 91 -2.56 -0.85 2.73
C TYR A 91 -3.07 -2.30 2.68
N GLY A 92 -2.40 -3.23 3.37
CA GLY A 92 -2.84 -4.62 3.50
C GLY A 92 -4.23 -4.76 4.14
N ILE A 93 -4.57 -3.90 5.11
CA ILE A 93 -5.91 -3.87 5.72
C ILE A 93 -6.96 -3.46 4.68
N GLN A 94 -6.65 -2.50 3.82
CA GLN A 94 -7.53 -2.07 2.75
C GLN A 94 -7.76 -3.18 1.72
N LEU A 95 -6.70 -3.90 1.36
CA LEU A 95 -6.81 -5.07 0.47
C LEU A 95 -7.65 -6.17 1.09
N GLU A 96 -7.40 -6.50 2.36
CA GLU A 96 -8.19 -7.49 3.11
C GLU A 96 -9.67 -7.11 3.15
N SER A 97 -9.99 -5.87 3.46
CA SER A 97 -11.35 -5.35 3.49
C SER A 97 -12.04 -5.48 2.13
N THR A 98 -11.34 -5.20 1.06
CA THR A 98 -11.85 -5.33 -0.31
C THR A 98 -12.16 -6.78 -0.65
N ILE A 99 -11.27 -7.71 -0.31
CA ILE A 99 -11.46 -9.15 -0.53
C ILE A 99 -12.65 -9.67 0.30
N ARG A 100 -12.71 -9.31 1.58
CA ARG A 100 -13.85 -9.70 2.45
C ARG A 100 -15.17 -9.20 1.91
N ARG A 101 -15.22 -7.97 1.42
CA ARG A 101 -16.45 -7.40 0.82
C ARG A 101 -16.87 -8.16 -0.42
N ALA A 102 -15.92 -8.52 -1.29
CA ALA A 102 -16.21 -9.33 -2.47
C ALA A 102 -16.81 -10.69 -2.09
N ILE A 103 -16.22 -11.37 -1.11
CA ILE A 103 -16.74 -12.67 -0.61
C ILE A 103 -18.12 -12.51 0.03
N ASN A 104 -18.31 -11.50 0.89
CA ASN A 104 -19.59 -11.29 1.57
C ASN A 104 -20.74 -10.97 0.60
N ASN A 105 -20.47 -10.40 -0.56
CA ASN A 105 -21.49 -10.18 -1.58
C ASN A 105 -22.06 -11.50 -2.09
N PHE A 106 -21.26 -12.57 -2.17
CA PHE A 106 -21.75 -13.91 -2.53
C PHE A 106 -22.78 -14.42 -1.53
N GLU A 107 -22.55 -14.25 -0.24
CA GLU A 107 -23.49 -14.67 0.80
C GLU A 107 -24.80 -13.88 0.75
N ARG A 108 -24.73 -12.56 0.56
CA ARG A 108 -25.89 -11.68 0.52
C ARG A 108 -26.79 -11.93 -0.68
N ASP A 109 -26.20 -12.16 -1.84
CA ASP A 109 -26.92 -12.29 -3.11
C ASP A 109 -27.34 -13.74 -3.40
N HIS A 110 -27.17 -14.64 -2.44
CA HIS A 110 -27.47 -16.08 -2.59
C HIS A 110 -26.74 -16.73 -3.77
N VAL A 111 -25.59 -16.22 -4.15
CA VAL A 111 -24.74 -16.81 -5.19
C VAL A 111 -24.22 -18.16 -4.70
N LYS A 112 -24.50 -19.22 -5.45
CA LYS A 112 -24.10 -20.59 -5.10
C LYS A 112 -22.77 -20.98 -5.71
N THR A 113 -22.45 -20.42 -6.86
CA THR A 113 -21.28 -20.82 -7.65
C THR A 113 -20.75 -19.63 -8.41
N ALA A 114 -19.44 -19.49 -8.45
CA ALA A 114 -18.73 -18.57 -9.32
C ALA A 114 -17.68 -19.34 -10.12
N ILE A 115 -17.52 -19.00 -11.37
CA ILE A 115 -16.53 -19.62 -12.26
C ILE A 115 -15.44 -18.57 -12.53
N ILE A 116 -14.19 -18.99 -12.37
CA ILE A 116 -13.03 -18.17 -12.66
C ILE A 116 -12.18 -18.86 -13.72
N ASP A 117 -11.94 -18.20 -14.83
CA ASP A 117 -11.07 -18.72 -15.88
C ASP A 117 -9.59 -18.68 -15.44
N LYS A 118 -8.84 -19.72 -15.80
CA LYS A 118 -7.40 -19.75 -15.57
C LYS A 118 -6.67 -18.56 -16.20
N GLU A 119 -7.13 -18.13 -17.38
CA GLU A 119 -6.58 -16.95 -18.07
C GLU A 119 -6.81 -15.66 -17.28
N SER A 120 -7.91 -15.55 -16.54
CA SER A 120 -8.16 -14.40 -15.66
C SER A 120 -7.13 -14.34 -14.53
N ILE A 121 -6.76 -15.48 -13.97
CA ILE A 121 -5.70 -15.57 -12.94
C ILE A 121 -4.35 -15.19 -13.54
N SER A 122 -4.05 -15.65 -14.75
CA SER A 122 -2.83 -15.26 -15.46
C SER A 122 -2.77 -13.75 -15.70
N ARG A 123 -3.85 -13.13 -16.14
CA ARG A 123 -3.91 -11.67 -16.33
C ARG A 123 -3.75 -10.90 -15.02
N VAL A 124 -4.30 -11.39 -13.91
CA VAL A 124 -4.09 -10.79 -12.59
C VAL A 124 -2.62 -10.87 -12.21
N ASN A 125 -1.98 -12.02 -12.44
CA ASN A 125 -0.55 -12.17 -12.19
C ASN A 125 0.32 -11.25 -13.06
N ASP A 126 -0.05 -11.03 -14.31
CA ASP A 126 0.62 -10.05 -15.19
C ASP A 126 0.53 -8.63 -14.62
N ILE A 127 -0.62 -8.25 -14.07
CA ILE A 127 -0.80 -6.96 -13.38
C ILE A 127 0.10 -6.89 -12.14
N LEU A 128 0.12 -7.95 -11.33
CA LEU A 128 0.96 -8.02 -10.13
C LEU A 128 2.46 -7.96 -10.45
N ASP A 129 2.89 -8.57 -11.55
CA ASP A 129 4.27 -8.49 -12.03
C ASP A 129 4.70 -7.08 -12.45
N GLY A 130 3.75 -6.24 -12.82
CA GLY A 130 3.99 -4.82 -13.09
C GLY A 130 4.25 -3.98 -11.85
N LEU A 131 4.01 -4.51 -10.65
CA LEU A 131 4.25 -3.81 -9.39
C LEU A 131 5.69 -3.96 -8.94
N LYS A 132 6.20 -2.92 -8.30
CA LYS A 132 7.50 -2.96 -7.62
C LYS A 132 7.26 -3.36 -6.17
N VAL A 133 7.68 -4.55 -5.81
CA VAL A 133 7.50 -5.11 -4.46
C VAL A 133 8.85 -5.41 -3.84
N CYS A 134 9.07 -4.99 -2.63
CA CYS A 134 10.28 -5.31 -1.85
C CYS A 134 9.92 -5.54 -0.37
N ASP A 135 10.84 -6.18 0.35
CA ASP A 135 10.79 -6.20 1.81
C ASP A 135 11.44 -4.93 2.40
N MET A 136 11.50 -4.86 3.73
CA MET A 136 12.08 -3.70 4.43
C MET A 136 13.60 -3.59 4.25
N ASP A 137 14.28 -4.67 3.86
CA ASP A 137 15.72 -4.70 3.56
C ASP A 137 16.01 -4.35 2.08
N GLY A 138 14.97 -4.09 1.30
CA GLY A 138 15.07 -3.77 -0.12
C GLY A 138 15.19 -4.99 -1.04
N LYS A 139 15.01 -6.22 -0.51
CA LYS A 139 14.99 -7.43 -1.32
C LYS A 139 13.76 -7.43 -2.21
N LYS A 140 13.95 -7.65 -3.51
CA LYS A 140 12.85 -7.76 -4.47
C LYS A 140 11.99 -8.96 -4.17
N LEU A 141 10.67 -8.75 -4.16
CA LEU A 141 9.66 -9.77 -3.97
C LEU A 141 8.72 -9.80 -5.17
N ARG A 142 8.04 -10.92 -5.34
CA ARG A 142 6.99 -11.09 -6.35
C ARG A 142 5.70 -11.53 -5.68
N LEU A 143 4.61 -10.87 -6.05
CA LEU A 143 3.25 -11.27 -5.66
C LEU A 143 2.64 -12.10 -6.78
N LYS A 144 2.04 -13.23 -6.44
CA LYS A 144 1.31 -14.05 -7.41
C LYS A 144 0.15 -14.80 -6.73
N ILE A 145 -0.86 -15.11 -7.52
CA ILE A 145 -1.95 -16.01 -7.13
C ILE A 145 -1.66 -17.38 -7.77
N GLU A 146 -1.70 -18.41 -6.97
CA GLU A 146 -1.52 -19.79 -7.41
C GLU A 146 -2.78 -20.62 -7.16
N ILE A 147 -3.05 -21.53 -8.11
CA ILE A 147 -4.01 -22.61 -7.91
C ILE A 147 -3.23 -23.78 -7.33
N CYS A 148 -3.60 -24.17 -6.11
CA CYS A 148 -3.01 -25.32 -5.44
C CYS A 148 -3.99 -26.49 -5.49
N GLU A 149 -3.53 -27.67 -5.90
CA GLU A 149 -4.32 -28.89 -5.77
C GLU A 149 -4.22 -29.36 -4.32
N GLU A 150 -5.35 -29.71 -3.73
CA GLU A 150 -5.42 -30.32 -2.39
C GLU A 150 -5.37 -31.83 -2.57
N ASP A 151 -4.56 -32.52 -1.75
CA ASP A 151 -4.46 -34.00 -1.73
C ASP A 151 -5.72 -34.65 -1.10
#